data_becbb8d90e65274f28215edb8f158157
#
_entry.id   becbb8d90e65274f28215edb8f158157
#
_cell.length_a   1.000
_cell.length_b   1.000
_cell.length_c   1.000
_cell.angle_alpha   90.00
_cell.angle_beta   90.00
_cell.angle_gamma   90.00
#
_symmetry.space_group_name_H-M   'P 1'
#
loop_
_entity.id
_entity.type
_entity.pdbx_description
1 polymer ?
#
loop_
_entity_poly.entity_id
_entity_poly.type
_entity_poly.pdbx_seq_one_letter_code
_entity_poly.pdbx_strand_id
1 'polypeptide(L)'
;LVEAQDGVTTVRIRMLNSGGIAVAQIDTPGGQVTYTGDASIDGVPGTAAPIMIDFADIAGTNCGALLPTGNVADEIDSVEVTAIDNGMPVVMLRARDLGKTGYESPGELEADAELKDRVESIRLQVGPMMNLGDVADKTVPKISLIAPAKHGGIVSTRTFIPHRVHQAIGVLGAASVAAGCC
;
A
#
# COMPACT_ATOMS: atom_id res chain seq x y z
N LEU A 1 -15.43 21.94 -10.52
CA LEU A 1 -16.50 21.11 -9.91
C LEU A 1 -17.06 20.19 -10.99
N VAL A 2 -17.31 18.93 -10.65
CA VAL A 2 -17.96 17.94 -11.50
C VAL A 2 -19.45 17.97 -11.18
N GLU A 3 -20.30 18.06 -12.19
CA GLU A 3 -21.75 17.99 -12.03
C GLU A 3 -22.16 16.53 -11.82
N ALA A 4 -22.95 16.28 -10.77
CA ALA A 4 -23.41 14.94 -10.46
C ALA A 4 -24.45 14.48 -11.49
N GLN A 5 -24.29 13.24 -11.96
CA GLN A 5 -25.23 12.56 -12.85
C GLN A 5 -26.18 11.67 -12.02
N ASP A 6 -27.35 11.33 -12.56
CA ASP A 6 -28.20 10.34 -11.91
C ASP A 6 -27.59 8.93 -12.03
N GLY A 7 -27.57 8.20 -10.92
CA GLY A 7 -27.03 6.85 -10.80
C GLY A 7 -25.57 6.83 -10.38
N VAL A 8 -24.63 7.01 -11.29
CA VAL A 8 -23.17 7.00 -11.01
C VAL A 8 -22.50 8.21 -11.66
N THR A 9 -21.75 8.94 -10.85
CA THR A 9 -20.91 10.04 -11.34
C THR A 9 -19.46 9.59 -11.45
N THR A 10 -18.89 9.70 -12.65
CA THR A 10 -17.47 9.41 -12.91
C THR A 10 -16.65 10.69 -12.77
N VAL A 11 -15.63 10.65 -11.92
CA VAL A 11 -14.71 11.78 -11.68
C VAL A 11 -13.30 11.38 -12.10
N ARG A 12 -12.72 12.12 -13.06
CA ARG A 12 -11.32 11.97 -13.45
C ARG A 12 -10.46 12.91 -12.63
N ILE A 13 -9.49 12.34 -11.93
CA ILE A 13 -8.63 13.04 -10.97
C ILE A 13 -7.20 13.02 -11.51
N ARG A 14 -6.61 14.20 -11.77
CA ARG A 14 -5.19 14.30 -12.07
C ARG A 14 -4.39 14.35 -10.77
N MET A 15 -3.54 13.36 -10.56
CA MET A 15 -2.64 13.32 -9.41
C MET A 15 -1.42 14.20 -9.69
N LEU A 16 -1.23 15.27 -8.93
CA LEU A 16 -0.17 16.26 -9.20
C LEU A 16 1.22 15.74 -8.88
N ASN A 17 1.35 14.83 -7.92
CA ASN A 17 2.62 14.26 -7.49
C ASN A 17 3.20 13.21 -8.45
N SER A 18 2.34 12.43 -9.11
CA SER A 18 2.76 11.37 -10.05
C SER A 18 2.49 11.73 -11.52
N GLY A 19 1.65 12.74 -11.78
CA GLY A 19 1.18 13.09 -13.13
C GLY A 19 0.11 12.12 -13.67
N GLY A 20 -0.20 11.03 -12.95
CA GLY A 20 -1.14 10.00 -13.36
C GLY A 20 -2.60 10.45 -13.26
N ILE A 21 -3.50 9.62 -13.80
CA ILE A 21 -4.95 9.81 -13.75
C ILE A 21 -5.57 8.70 -12.91
N ALA A 22 -6.40 9.10 -11.92
CA ALA A 22 -7.31 8.22 -11.25
C ALA A 22 -8.74 8.48 -11.73
N VAL A 23 -9.56 7.43 -11.82
CA VAL A 23 -10.97 7.53 -12.21
C VAL A 23 -11.81 7.00 -11.06
N ALA A 24 -12.53 7.89 -10.38
CA ALA A 24 -13.43 7.53 -9.30
C ALA A 24 -14.88 7.38 -9.81
N GLN A 25 -15.54 6.31 -9.38
CA GLN A 25 -16.97 6.07 -9.61
C GLN A 25 -17.71 6.25 -8.28
N ILE A 26 -18.65 7.18 -8.24
CA ILE A 26 -19.35 7.61 -7.04
C ILE A 26 -20.85 7.41 -7.25
N ASP A 27 -21.51 6.71 -6.33
CA ASP A 27 -22.97 6.53 -6.38
C ASP A 27 -23.67 7.84 -6.12
N THR A 28 -24.50 8.26 -7.09
CA THR A 28 -25.21 9.53 -7.08
C THR A 28 -26.68 9.39 -7.54
N PRO A 29 -27.48 8.57 -6.84
CA PRO A 29 -28.90 8.40 -7.18
C PRO A 29 -29.64 9.75 -7.06
N GLY A 30 -30.39 10.11 -8.09
CA GLY A 30 -31.08 11.41 -8.16
C GLY A 30 -30.12 12.62 -8.21
N GLY A 31 -28.88 12.42 -8.63
CA GLY A 31 -27.86 13.47 -8.67
C GLY A 31 -27.31 13.89 -7.30
N GLN A 32 -27.52 13.09 -6.26
CA GLN A 32 -27.04 13.35 -4.90
C GLN A 32 -26.02 12.30 -4.48
N VAL A 33 -24.90 12.75 -3.89
CA VAL A 33 -23.86 11.83 -3.40
C VAL A 33 -24.38 10.96 -2.26
N THR A 34 -24.20 9.65 -2.39
CA THR A 34 -24.46 8.68 -1.32
C THR A 34 -23.26 8.59 -0.39
N TYR A 35 -23.45 8.81 0.91
CA TYR A 35 -22.41 8.70 1.93
C TYR A 35 -22.53 7.43 2.78
N THR A 36 -23.75 6.90 2.91
CA THR A 36 -24.05 5.72 3.72
C THR A 36 -23.98 4.45 2.89
N GLY A 37 -23.39 3.40 3.47
CA GLY A 37 -23.24 2.09 2.83
C GLY A 37 -22.64 1.09 3.81
N ASP A 38 -22.35 -0.10 3.33
CA ASP A 38 -21.84 -1.25 4.10
C ASP A 38 -20.36 -1.56 3.84
N ALA A 39 -19.70 -0.73 3.01
CA ALA A 39 -18.28 -0.91 2.75
C ALA A 39 -17.45 -0.61 4.01
N SER A 40 -16.58 -1.54 4.37
CA SER A 40 -15.66 -1.44 5.50
C SER A 40 -14.22 -1.58 5.06
N ILE A 41 -13.31 -0.92 5.76
CA ILE A 41 -11.86 -1.06 5.58
C ILE A 41 -11.26 -1.46 6.93
N ASP A 42 -10.46 -2.52 6.95
CA ASP A 42 -9.79 -2.97 8.18
C ASP A 42 -8.92 -1.85 8.77
N GLY A 43 -9.08 -1.61 10.07
CA GLY A 43 -8.42 -0.53 10.79
C GLY A 43 -9.12 0.84 10.70
N VAL A 44 -10.25 0.94 9.98
CA VAL A 44 -11.08 2.16 9.91
C VAL A 44 -12.43 1.90 10.58
N PRO A 45 -12.85 2.67 11.61
CA PRO A 45 -14.13 2.46 12.27
C PRO A 45 -15.34 2.74 11.37
N GLY A 46 -16.38 1.91 11.48
CA GLY A 46 -17.65 2.11 10.80
C GLY A 46 -17.67 1.65 9.34
N THR A 47 -18.76 2.00 8.66
CA THR A 47 -18.99 1.70 7.25
C THR A 47 -19.43 2.95 6.49
N ALA A 48 -19.24 2.96 5.17
CA ALA A 48 -19.64 4.06 4.30
C ALA A 48 -20.01 3.53 2.90
N ALA A 49 -20.52 4.39 2.04
CA ALA A 49 -20.69 4.07 0.62
C ALA A 49 -19.32 3.81 -0.02
N PRO A 50 -19.15 2.76 -0.85
CA PRO A 50 -17.92 2.49 -1.55
C PRO A 50 -17.67 3.55 -2.63
N ILE A 51 -16.40 3.89 -2.83
CA ILE A 51 -15.95 4.63 -4.01
C ILE A 51 -14.94 3.74 -4.74
N MET A 52 -15.31 3.28 -5.94
CA MET A 52 -14.40 2.53 -6.79
C MET A 52 -13.43 3.50 -7.44
N ILE A 53 -12.12 3.20 -7.36
CA ILE A 53 -11.08 4.05 -7.95
C ILE A 53 -10.19 3.19 -8.83
N ASP A 54 -10.18 3.50 -10.12
CA ASP A 54 -9.26 2.90 -11.09
C ASP A 54 -8.03 3.79 -11.26
N PHE A 55 -6.87 3.19 -11.17
CA PHE A 55 -5.59 3.83 -11.42
C PHE A 55 -4.98 3.28 -12.70
N ALA A 56 -4.92 4.11 -13.74
CA ALA A 56 -4.25 3.75 -14.99
C ALA A 56 -2.75 4.04 -14.92
N ASP A 57 -1.96 3.16 -15.53
CA ASP A 57 -0.53 3.37 -15.80
C ASP A 57 0.31 3.75 -14.56
N ILE A 58 0.01 3.14 -13.40
CA ILE A 58 0.72 3.42 -12.16
C ILE A 58 1.93 2.51 -11.92
N ALA A 59 2.07 1.43 -12.67
CA ALA A 59 3.19 0.50 -12.52
C ALA A 59 4.52 1.18 -12.83
N GLY A 60 5.45 1.16 -11.87
CA GLY A 60 6.79 1.72 -12.04
C GLY A 60 6.88 3.25 -12.06
N THR A 61 5.83 3.97 -11.70
CA THR A 61 5.81 5.44 -11.79
C THR A 61 6.84 6.14 -10.92
N ASN A 62 7.33 5.50 -9.87
CA ASN A 62 8.37 6.04 -8.99
C ASN A 62 9.74 5.42 -9.24
N CYS A 63 9.77 4.13 -9.61
CA CYS A 63 10.98 3.30 -9.67
C CYS A 63 11.37 2.89 -11.10
N GLY A 64 10.56 3.24 -12.11
CA GLY A 64 10.81 2.95 -13.53
C GLY A 64 10.29 1.60 -14.01
N ALA A 65 9.95 0.66 -13.10
CA ALA A 65 9.39 -0.66 -13.43
C ALA A 65 8.51 -1.16 -12.29
N LEU A 66 7.57 -2.07 -12.60
CA LEU A 66 6.74 -2.75 -11.60
C LEU A 66 7.59 -3.52 -10.59
N LEU A 67 8.59 -4.26 -11.07
CA LEU A 67 9.62 -4.94 -10.28
C LEU A 67 10.96 -4.20 -10.49
N PRO A 68 11.29 -3.19 -9.67
CA PRO A 68 12.42 -2.29 -9.93
C PRO A 68 13.78 -2.96 -9.88
N THR A 69 13.92 -4.07 -9.13
CA THR A 69 15.17 -4.86 -9.06
C THR A 69 15.31 -5.81 -10.24
N GLY A 70 14.25 -6.01 -11.03
CA GLY A 70 14.17 -6.99 -12.11
C GLY A 70 13.89 -8.43 -11.63
N ASN A 71 13.77 -8.64 -10.32
CA ASN A 71 13.53 -9.94 -9.70
C ASN A 71 12.15 -9.98 -9.04
N VAL A 72 11.54 -11.16 -8.99
CA VAL A 72 10.33 -11.40 -8.19
C VAL A 72 10.68 -11.43 -6.69
N ALA A 73 11.85 -11.96 -6.36
CA ALA A 73 12.36 -12.01 -4.99
C ALA A 73 13.86 -11.70 -4.95
N ASP A 74 14.26 -10.96 -3.95
CA ASP A 74 15.66 -10.67 -3.58
C ASP A 74 15.90 -11.15 -2.14
N GLU A 75 17.16 -11.34 -1.75
CA GLU A 75 17.54 -11.66 -0.38
C GLU A 75 18.30 -10.49 0.23
N ILE A 76 17.78 -9.93 1.32
CA ILE A 76 18.37 -8.80 2.06
C ILE A 76 18.41 -9.16 3.55
N ASP A 77 19.57 -9.07 4.18
CA ASP A 77 19.78 -9.42 5.59
C ASP A 77 19.24 -10.83 5.93
N SER A 78 19.43 -11.80 4.99
CA SER A 78 18.90 -13.16 5.08
C SER A 78 17.37 -13.24 5.16
N VAL A 79 16.66 -12.24 4.63
CA VAL A 79 15.21 -12.21 4.48
C VAL A 79 14.86 -12.14 3.00
N GLU A 80 13.96 -13.00 2.56
CA GLU A 80 13.39 -12.92 1.22
C GLU A 80 12.39 -11.76 1.14
N VAL A 81 12.60 -10.87 0.17
CA VAL A 81 11.77 -9.67 -0.05
C VAL A 81 11.33 -9.57 -1.50
N THR A 82 10.16 -8.99 -1.75
CA THR A 82 9.71 -8.55 -3.08
C THR A 82 9.66 -7.04 -3.10
N ALA A 83 10.45 -6.41 -3.97
CA ALA A 83 10.43 -4.97 -4.21
C ALA A 83 9.48 -4.66 -5.36
N ILE A 84 8.43 -3.87 -5.11
CA ILE A 84 7.37 -3.59 -6.09
C ILE A 84 6.98 -2.12 -6.10
N ASP A 85 6.70 -1.57 -7.28
CA ASP A 85 6.13 -0.22 -7.47
C ASP A 85 4.90 -0.29 -8.38
N ASN A 86 3.72 -0.38 -7.79
CA ASN A 86 2.45 -0.21 -8.48
C ASN A 86 1.76 1.08 -7.99
N GLY A 87 2.46 2.22 -8.21
CA GLY A 87 2.05 3.56 -7.77
C GLY A 87 2.53 3.95 -6.37
N MET A 88 3.06 3.00 -5.59
CA MET A 88 3.75 3.23 -4.33
C MET A 88 4.91 2.23 -4.22
N PRO A 89 6.15 2.69 -4.04
CA PRO A 89 7.27 1.79 -3.75
C PRO A 89 7.04 1.06 -2.42
N VAL A 90 6.92 -0.27 -2.50
CA VAL A 90 6.70 -1.16 -1.36
C VAL A 90 7.70 -2.31 -1.42
N VAL A 91 8.22 -2.68 -0.28
CA VAL A 91 8.97 -3.93 -0.08
C VAL A 91 8.10 -4.85 0.75
N MET A 92 7.76 -6.00 0.20
CA MET A 92 6.95 -7.02 0.87
C MET A 92 7.86 -8.10 1.42
N LEU A 93 7.55 -8.56 2.63
CA LEU A 93 8.25 -9.68 3.26
C LEU A 93 7.33 -10.42 4.23
N ARG A 94 7.59 -11.70 4.45
CA ARG A 94 6.77 -12.50 5.35
C ARG A 94 7.06 -12.13 6.81
N ALA A 95 6.02 -11.82 7.58
CA ALA A 95 6.14 -11.48 8.99
C ALA A 95 6.92 -12.54 9.79
N ARG A 96 6.71 -13.84 9.48
CA ARG A 96 7.41 -14.95 10.14
C ARG A 96 8.94 -14.92 9.98
N ASP A 97 9.45 -14.34 8.89
CA ASP A 97 10.88 -14.28 8.61
C ASP A 97 11.58 -13.22 9.51
N LEU A 98 10.76 -12.34 10.13
CA LEU A 98 11.17 -11.42 11.20
C LEU A 98 10.71 -11.89 12.60
N GLY A 99 10.27 -13.15 12.75
CA GLY A 99 9.80 -13.69 14.03
C GLY A 99 8.46 -13.11 14.48
N LYS A 100 7.66 -12.58 13.56
CA LYS A 100 6.33 -12.01 13.84
C LYS A 100 5.21 -12.88 13.24
N THR A 101 4.02 -12.76 13.81
CA THR A 101 2.84 -13.47 13.31
C THR A 101 2.18 -12.74 12.12
N GLY A 102 2.37 -11.41 12.04
CA GLY A 102 1.70 -10.51 11.09
C GLY A 102 0.29 -10.07 11.54
N TYR A 103 -0.06 -10.38 12.79
CA TYR A 103 -1.37 -10.03 13.39
C TYR A 103 -1.23 -9.12 14.60
N GLU A 104 -0.02 -8.77 14.97
CA GLU A 104 0.26 -7.79 16.01
C GLU A 104 -0.43 -6.47 15.69
N SER A 105 -0.86 -5.76 16.72
CA SER A 105 -1.39 -4.40 16.57
C SER A 105 -0.30 -3.45 16.10
N PRO A 106 -0.65 -2.34 15.45
CA PRO A 106 0.32 -1.30 15.09
C PRO A 106 1.16 -0.82 16.27
N GLY A 107 0.55 -0.67 17.45
CA GLY A 107 1.25 -0.24 18.66
C GLY A 107 2.28 -1.26 19.17
N GLU A 108 1.98 -2.56 19.11
CA GLU A 108 2.93 -3.61 19.49
C GLU A 108 4.14 -3.62 18.53
N LEU A 109 3.93 -3.47 17.23
CA LEU A 109 5.02 -3.39 16.25
C LEU A 109 5.85 -2.11 16.40
N GLU A 110 5.22 -0.97 16.71
CA GLU A 110 5.92 0.31 16.96
C GLU A 110 6.77 0.27 18.23
N ALA A 111 6.35 -0.49 19.25
CA ALA A 111 7.10 -0.66 20.48
C ALA A 111 8.29 -1.60 20.36
N ASP A 112 8.36 -2.40 19.30
CA ASP A 112 9.42 -3.37 19.07
C ASP A 112 10.62 -2.70 18.38
N ALA A 113 11.61 -2.32 19.18
CA ALA A 113 12.79 -1.61 18.69
C ALA A 113 13.65 -2.49 17.77
N GLU A 114 13.85 -3.77 18.11
CA GLU A 114 14.64 -4.70 17.32
C GLU A 114 14.03 -4.94 15.94
N LEU A 115 12.70 -5.11 15.88
CA LEU A 115 11.98 -5.21 14.62
C LEU A 115 12.13 -3.94 13.78
N LYS A 116 11.99 -2.76 14.38
CA LYS A 116 12.12 -1.48 13.68
C LYS A 116 13.53 -1.27 13.11
N ASP A 117 14.56 -1.60 13.86
CA ASP A 117 15.94 -1.49 13.40
C ASP A 117 16.19 -2.45 12.22
N ARG A 118 15.65 -3.67 12.27
CA ARG A 118 15.76 -4.64 11.20
C ARG A 118 14.99 -4.24 9.95
N VAL A 119 13.77 -3.74 10.11
CA VAL A 119 12.94 -3.22 9.01
C VAL A 119 13.61 -2.02 8.34
N GLU A 120 14.19 -1.12 9.12
CA GLU A 120 14.92 0.05 8.59
C GLU A 120 16.20 -0.35 7.86
N SER A 121 16.97 -1.32 8.38
CA SER A 121 18.14 -1.88 7.69
C SER A 121 17.77 -2.39 6.30
N ILE A 122 16.70 -3.19 6.19
CA ILE A 122 16.20 -3.70 4.91
C ILE A 122 15.79 -2.53 3.99
N ARG A 123 15.05 -1.56 4.51
CA ARG A 123 14.58 -0.40 3.75
C ARG A 123 15.72 0.40 3.13
N LEU A 124 16.76 0.67 3.91
CA LEU A 124 17.93 1.43 3.46
C LEU A 124 18.73 0.70 2.37
N GLN A 125 18.80 -0.62 2.42
CA GLN A 125 19.48 -1.44 1.42
C GLN A 125 18.67 -1.56 0.14
N VAL A 126 17.35 -1.77 0.23
CA VAL A 126 16.48 -1.97 -0.94
C VAL A 126 16.21 -0.65 -1.68
N GLY A 127 16.17 0.48 -0.99
CA GLY A 127 15.89 1.78 -1.60
C GLY A 127 16.72 2.10 -2.85
N PRO A 128 18.05 2.02 -2.80
CA PRO A 128 18.90 2.17 -3.98
C PRO A 128 18.64 1.14 -5.07
N MET A 129 18.36 -0.12 -4.71
CA MET A 129 18.02 -1.19 -5.67
C MET A 129 16.72 -0.91 -6.42
N MET A 130 15.80 -0.17 -5.81
CA MET A 130 14.54 0.27 -6.41
C MET A 130 14.69 1.58 -7.21
N ASN A 131 15.89 2.02 -7.56
CA ASN A 131 16.16 3.30 -8.24
C ASN A 131 15.72 4.54 -7.45
N LEU A 132 15.51 4.44 -6.14
CA LEU A 132 15.11 5.56 -5.29
C LEU A 132 16.31 6.39 -4.78
N GLY A 133 17.53 5.89 -5.01
CA GLY A 133 18.77 6.50 -4.47
C GLY A 133 18.83 6.37 -2.94
N ASP A 134 19.48 7.31 -2.28
CA ASP A 134 19.49 7.38 -0.82
C ASP A 134 18.08 7.65 -0.30
N VAL A 135 17.63 6.83 0.63
CA VAL A 135 16.28 6.87 1.21
C VAL A 135 16.28 7.18 2.70
N ALA A 136 17.41 7.51 3.30
CA ALA A 136 17.51 7.77 4.75
C ALA A 136 16.48 8.81 5.22
N ASP A 137 16.35 9.91 4.50
CA ASP A 137 15.42 10.99 4.82
C ASP A 137 14.09 10.91 4.02
N LYS A 138 13.83 9.77 3.35
CA LYS A 138 12.61 9.58 2.54
C LYS A 138 11.59 8.73 3.25
N THR A 139 10.32 8.92 2.88
CA THR A 139 9.21 8.10 3.39
C THR A 139 8.92 6.87 2.53
N VAL A 140 9.76 6.58 1.56
CA VAL A 140 9.70 5.42 0.65
C VAL A 140 11.04 4.70 0.61
N PRO A 141 11.07 3.40 0.28
CA PRO A 141 9.91 2.52 0.11
C PRO A 141 9.17 2.28 1.43
N LYS A 142 7.90 1.88 1.36
CA LYS A 142 7.17 1.35 2.51
C LYS A 142 7.58 -0.11 2.72
N ILE A 143 7.56 -0.58 3.96
CA ILE A 143 7.79 -2.00 4.26
C ILE A 143 6.46 -2.63 4.69
N SER A 144 6.02 -3.68 4.00
CA SER A 144 4.79 -4.40 4.32
C SER A 144 5.10 -5.83 4.76
N LEU A 145 4.85 -6.11 6.03
CA LEU A 145 4.83 -7.48 6.54
C LEU A 145 3.55 -8.14 6.03
N ILE A 146 3.68 -9.33 5.44
CA ILE A 146 2.54 -10.12 4.96
C ILE A 146 2.40 -11.41 5.75
N ALA A 147 1.16 -11.84 5.95
CA ALA A 147 0.81 -13.10 6.61
C ALA A 147 -0.49 -13.67 5.99
N PRO A 148 -0.80 -14.96 6.19
CA PRO A 148 -2.08 -15.53 5.76
C PRO A 148 -3.26 -14.74 6.29
N ALA A 149 -4.29 -14.56 5.46
CA ALA A 149 -5.51 -13.84 5.88
C ALA A 149 -6.28 -14.59 6.97
N LYS A 150 -6.89 -13.85 7.90
CA LYS A 150 -7.76 -14.42 8.97
C LYS A 150 -9.25 -14.20 8.74
N HIS A 151 -9.63 -13.19 7.96
CA HIS A 151 -11.00 -12.70 7.87
C HIS A 151 -11.51 -12.59 6.43
N GLY A 152 -11.27 -13.62 5.61
CA GLY A 152 -11.83 -13.71 4.26
C GLY A 152 -11.09 -12.91 3.17
N GLY A 153 -10.03 -12.17 3.51
CA GLY A 153 -9.15 -11.54 2.53
C GLY A 153 -8.17 -12.53 1.88
N ILE A 154 -7.30 -12.04 1.00
CA ILE A 154 -6.23 -12.83 0.37
C ILE A 154 -4.99 -12.86 1.27
N VAL A 155 -4.68 -11.76 1.95
CA VAL A 155 -3.49 -11.57 2.77
C VAL A 155 -3.78 -10.63 3.93
N SER A 156 -3.12 -10.84 5.07
CA SER A 156 -3.05 -9.85 6.15
C SER A 156 -1.78 -9.02 6.00
N THR A 157 -1.87 -7.71 6.25
CA THR A 157 -0.75 -6.79 6.09
C THR A 157 -0.52 -5.93 7.33
N ARG A 158 0.76 -5.59 7.58
CA ARG A 158 1.18 -4.53 8.49
C ARG A 158 2.24 -3.69 7.79
N THR A 159 1.96 -2.42 7.57
CA THR A 159 2.81 -1.55 6.75
C THR A 159 3.49 -0.47 7.58
N PHE A 160 4.82 -0.45 7.55
CA PHE A 160 5.65 0.63 8.12
C PHE A 160 5.75 1.81 7.14
N ILE A 161 5.64 3.07 7.66
CA ILE A 161 5.57 4.31 6.86
C ILE A 161 6.56 5.40 7.35
N PRO A 162 7.87 5.26 7.26
CA PRO A 162 8.69 4.07 7.49
C PRO A 162 8.81 3.72 8.98
N HIS A 163 8.83 4.72 9.91
CA HIS A 163 9.12 4.54 11.34
C HIS A 163 7.86 4.32 12.20
N ARG A 164 6.69 4.47 11.61
CA ARG A 164 5.39 4.20 12.25
C ARG A 164 4.66 3.12 11.46
N VAL A 165 3.75 2.43 12.14
CA VAL A 165 2.91 1.42 11.51
C VAL A 165 1.55 2.03 11.14
N HIS A 166 1.14 1.85 9.90
CA HIS A 166 -0.15 2.35 9.44
C HIS A 166 -1.30 1.65 10.18
N GLN A 167 -2.30 2.40 10.63
CA GLN A 167 -3.47 1.81 11.33
C GLN A 167 -4.35 0.99 10.39
N ALA A 168 -4.35 1.34 9.12
CA ALA A 168 -5.00 0.60 8.03
C ALA A 168 -3.95 0.32 6.92
N ILE A 169 -4.26 0.63 5.66
CA ILE A 169 -3.30 0.63 4.55
C ILE A 169 -3.65 1.78 3.60
N GLY A 170 -2.66 2.48 3.07
CA GLY A 170 -2.89 3.51 2.05
C GLY A 170 -3.29 2.89 0.71
N VAL A 171 -4.15 3.56 -0.06
CA VAL A 171 -4.73 3.03 -1.31
C VAL A 171 -3.68 2.53 -2.30
N LEU A 172 -2.67 3.35 -2.63
CA LEU A 172 -1.60 2.93 -3.55
C LEU A 172 -0.67 1.88 -2.93
N GLY A 173 -0.49 1.89 -1.60
CA GLY A 173 0.21 0.82 -0.89
C GLY A 173 -0.52 -0.52 -1.02
N ALA A 174 -1.86 -0.51 -0.89
CA ALA A 174 -2.69 -1.68 -1.10
C ALA A 174 -2.61 -2.18 -2.55
N ALA A 175 -2.61 -1.27 -3.54
CA ALA A 175 -2.46 -1.62 -4.95
C ALA A 175 -1.11 -2.31 -5.25
N SER A 176 -0.02 -1.84 -4.62
CA SER A 176 1.30 -2.48 -4.75
C SER A 176 1.35 -3.84 -4.06
N VAL A 177 0.83 -3.95 -2.83
CA VAL A 177 0.77 -5.24 -2.11
C VAL A 177 -0.09 -6.25 -2.85
N ALA A 178 -1.26 -5.84 -3.35
CA ALA A 178 -2.14 -6.73 -4.13
C ALA A 178 -1.44 -7.25 -5.39
N ALA A 179 -0.77 -6.37 -6.16
CA ALA A 179 -0.02 -6.77 -7.34
C ALA A 179 1.14 -7.74 -7.02
N GLY A 180 1.79 -7.57 -5.87
CA GLY A 180 2.86 -8.47 -5.43
C GLY A 180 2.38 -9.81 -4.85
N CYS A 181 1.07 -9.97 -4.60
CA CYS A 181 0.46 -11.23 -4.16
C CYS A 181 -0.13 -12.06 -5.32
N CYS A 182 -0.12 -11.54 -6.56
CA CYS A 182 -0.58 -12.23 -7.77
C CYS A 182 0.57 -12.89 -8.51
#